data_afd06411ed80eff7042175be8caa7280
#
_entry.id   afd06411ed80eff7042175be8caa7280
#
_cell.length_a   1.000
_cell.length_b   1.000
_cell.length_c   1.000
_cell.angle_alpha   90.00
_cell.angle_beta   90.00
_cell.angle_gamma   90.00
#
_symmetry.space_group_name_H-M   'P 1'
#
loop_
_entity.id
_entity.type
_entity.pdbx_description
1 polymer ?
#
loop_
_entity_poly.entity_id
_entity_poly.type
_entity_poly.pdbx_seq_one_letter_code
_entity_poly.pdbx_strand_id
1 'polypeptide(L)'
;MNDTIPKNQFPQPASGRFVLRIDPGLHAALRNTARAAGLSLNEFCARKLAFPGAMLSGPALDAVARATQVVGDALLAVVAFGSWARREMSEGSDVDLLVVLEREWKIDRGLYRSWDESPLLWNGHPVEPHFVHLPEPGQRLSGLWAEVAVDGLVLFDRDLVVSRRLADFRGEIAAGRVRRGHAHGQSYWVEKTEDA
;
A
#
# COMPACT_ATOMS: atom_id res chain seq x y z
N MET A 1 -21.53 -54.22 -3.70
CA MET A 1 -20.44 -53.26 -3.46
C MET A 1 -21.07 -51.88 -3.39
N ASN A 2 -21.26 -51.37 -2.16
CA ASN A 2 -21.81 -50.03 -1.94
C ASN A 2 -20.64 -49.08 -1.82
N ASP A 3 -20.38 -48.35 -2.87
CA ASP A 3 -19.46 -47.17 -2.79
C ASP A 3 -20.18 -46.02 -2.09
N THR A 4 -19.89 -45.87 -0.81
CA THR A 4 -20.32 -44.71 -0.04
C THR A 4 -19.38 -43.56 -0.34
N ILE A 5 -19.83 -42.62 -1.18
CA ILE A 5 -19.13 -41.36 -1.43
C ILE A 5 -19.00 -40.63 -0.08
N PRO A 6 -17.78 -40.21 0.35
CA PRO A 6 -17.63 -39.48 1.60
C PRO A 6 -18.36 -38.16 1.51
N LYS A 7 -19.27 -37.91 2.45
CA LYS A 7 -19.97 -36.63 2.58
C LYS A 7 -18.94 -35.51 2.71
N ASN A 8 -18.96 -34.62 1.72
CA ASN A 8 -18.19 -33.42 1.63
C ASN A 8 -18.30 -32.66 2.96
N GLN A 9 -17.26 -32.67 3.79
CA GLN A 9 -17.19 -31.84 4.97
C GLN A 9 -16.99 -30.41 4.48
N PHE A 10 -18.04 -29.60 4.54
CA PHE A 10 -17.91 -28.18 4.34
C PHE A 10 -16.84 -27.66 5.32
N PRO A 11 -15.84 -26.90 4.85
CA PRO A 11 -14.81 -26.37 5.73
C PRO A 11 -15.47 -25.58 6.87
N GLN A 12 -15.07 -25.84 8.09
CA GLN A 12 -15.51 -25.08 9.25
C GLN A 12 -15.28 -23.59 9.00
N PRO A 13 -16.23 -22.71 9.35
CA PRO A 13 -16.05 -21.27 9.15
C PRO A 13 -14.76 -20.83 9.86
N ALA A 14 -13.92 -20.05 9.16
CA ALA A 14 -12.68 -19.55 9.68
C ALA A 14 -12.94 -18.70 10.94
N SER A 15 -12.17 -18.94 12.02
CA SER A 15 -12.34 -18.24 13.30
C SER A 15 -11.96 -16.75 13.25
N GLY A 16 -11.31 -16.30 12.15
CA GLY A 16 -10.73 -14.96 12.05
C GLY A 16 -9.52 -14.76 12.98
N ARG A 17 -9.00 -15.84 13.62
CA ARG A 17 -7.84 -15.80 14.52
C ARG A 17 -6.77 -16.78 14.07
N PHE A 18 -5.53 -16.31 14.00
CA PHE A 18 -4.36 -17.17 13.81
C PHE A 18 -3.16 -16.61 14.56
N VAL A 19 -2.17 -17.46 14.84
CA VAL A 19 -0.93 -17.07 15.50
C VAL A 19 0.20 -17.09 14.46
N LEU A 20 0.84 -15.93 14.27
CA LEU A 20 2.02 -15.79 13.43
C LEU A 20 3.25 -15.60 14.33
N ARG A 21 4.26 -16.46 14.16
CA ARG A 21 5.56 -16.31 14.81
C ARG A 21 6.51 -15.61 13.84
N ILE A 22 7.02 -14.45 14.24
CA ILE A 22 7.93 -13.61 13.48
C ILE A 22 9.17 -13.29 14.30
N ASP A 23 10.21 -12.83 13.63
CA ASP A 23 11.43 -12.37 14.28
C ASP A 23 11.14 -11.22 15.28
N PRO A 24 11.82 -11.18 16.45
CA PRO A 24 11.61 -10.15 17.46
C PRO A 24 11.86 -8.73 16.96
N GLY A 25 12.84 -8.52 16.06
CA GLY A 25 13.11 -7.22 15.45
C GLY A 25 11.97 -6.78 14.55
N LEU A 26 11.46 -7.67 13.71
CA LEU A 26 10.29 -7.40 12.88
C LEU A 26 9.04 -7.09 13.73
N HIS A 27 8.83 -7.85 14.82
CA HIS A 27 7.73 -7.57 15.74
C HIS A 27 7.82 -6.18 16.36
N ALA A 28 9.03 -5.78 16.82
CA ALA A 28 9.26 -4.45 17.37
C ALA A 28 9.02 -3.35 16.33
N ALA A 29 9.52 -3.53 15.10
CA ALA A 29 9.31 -2.60 13.99
C ALA A 29 7.82 -2.42 13.66
N LEU A 30 7.06 -3.51 13.51
CA LEU A 30 5.62 -3.46 13.26
C LEU A 30 4.87 -2.73 14.37
N ARG A 31 5.19 -3.00 15.63
CA ARG A 31 4.56 -2.35 16.78
C ARG A 31 4.85 -0.85 16.82
N ASN A 32 6.09 -0.45 16.56
CA ASN A 32 6.49 0.95 16.56
C ASN A 32 5.84 1.70 15.39
N THR A 33 5.77 1.09 14.21
CA THR A 33 5.10 1.67 13.04
C THR A 33 3.60 1.81 13.26
N ALA A 34 2.94 0.78 13.81
CA ALA A 34 1.53 0.85 14.16
C ALA A 34 1.23 2.02 15.12
N ARG A 35 2.08 2.17 16.17
CA ARG A 35 1.95 3.28 17.13
C ARG A 35 2.14 4.64 16.44
N ALA A 36 3.14 4.76 15.56
CA ALA A 36 3.37 6.00 14.79
C ALA A 36 2.19 6.35 13.88
N ALA A 37 1.46 5.34 13.40
CA ALA A 37 0.24 5.48 12.59
C ALA A 37 -1.02 5.72 13.43
N GLY A 38 -0.96 5.67 14.76
CA GLY A 38 -2.15 5.75 15.63
C GLY A 38 -3.03 4.50 15.60
N LEU A 39 -2.48 3.35 15.18
CA LEU A 39 -3.19 2.08 15.04
C LEU A 39 -2.77 1.07 16.11
N SER A 40 -3.65 0.13 16.43
CA SER A 40 -3.24 -1.08 17.14
C SER A 40 -2.35 -1.96 16.26
N LEU A 41 -1.44 -2.74 16.85
CA LEU A 41 -0.63 -3.70 16.10
C LEU A 41 -1.49 -4.66 15.28
N ASN A 42 -2.57 -5.17 15.88
CA ASN A 42 -3.47 -6.11 15.20
C ASN A 42 -4.14 -5.47 13.98
N GLU A 43 -4.63 -4.25 14.11
CA GLU A 43 -5.26 -3.52 13.02
C GLU A 43 -4.25 -3.21 11.90
N PHE A 44 -3.05 -2.76 12.27
CA PHE A 44 -1.98 -2.51 11.30
C PHE A 44 -1.63 -3.78 10.50
N CYS A 45 -1.41 -4.91 11.21
CA CYS A 45 -1.12 -6.19 10.56
C CYS A 45 -2.30 -6.68 9.72
N ALA A 46 -3.55 -6.55 10.21
CA ALA A 46 -4.74 -6.94 9.45
C ALA A 46 -4.86 -6.14 8.14
N ARG A 47 -4.63 -4.82 8.16
CA ARG A 47 -4.60 -3.99 6.96
C ARG A 47 -3.54 -4.45 5.96
N LYS A 48 -2.33 -4.82 6.45
CA LYS A 48 -1.24 -5.29 5.58
C LYS A 48 -1.50 -6.69 5.01
N LEU A 49 -2.18 -7.55 5.74
CA LEU A 49 -2.52 -8.91 5.31
C LEU A 49 -3.80 -8.97 4.45
N ALA A 50 -4.66 -7.96 4.52
CA ALA A 50 -5.91 -7.91 3.77
C ALA A 50 -5.71 -7.86 2.24
N PHE A 51 -4.50 -7.51 1.78
CA PHE A 51 -4.15 -7.44 0.36
C PHE A 51 -2.85 -8.20 0.05
N PRO A 52 -2.80 -9.51 0.20
CA PRO A 52 -1.77 -10.28 -0.47
C PRO A 52 -2.09 -10.27 -1.98
N GLY A 53 -1.08 -10.13 -2.83
CA GLY A 53 -1.24 -10.10 -4.29
C GLY A 53 -1.99 -11.29 -4.89
N ALA A 54 -2.15 -12.38 -4.14
CA ALA A 54 -2.95 -13.55 -4.51
C ALA A 54 -4.48 -13.28 -4.51
N MET A 55 -4.94 -12.14 -3.99
CA MET A 55 -6.36 -11.78 -3.93
C MET A 55 -6.71 -10.62 -4.88
N LEU A 56 -5.87 -10.34 -5.88
CA LEU A 56 -6.20 -9.38 -6.92
C LEU A 56 -7.42 -9.89 -7.71
N SER A 57 -8.54 -9.23 -7.53
CA SER A 57 -9.77 -9.47 -8.28
C SER A 57 -10.53 -8.15 -8.41
N GLY A 58 -11.37 -8.06 -9.44
CA GLY A 58 -12.18 -6.88 -9.67
C GLY A 58 -11.33 -5.60 -9.78
N PRO A 59 -11.72 -4.50 -9.11
CA PRO A 59 -11.13 -3.19 -9.31
C PRO A 59 -9.61 -3.10 -9.06
N ALA A 60 -9.08 -3.93 -8.14
CA ALA A 60 -7.63 -3.98 -7.90
C ALA A 60 -6.85 -4.54 -9.09
N LEU A 61 -7.40 -5.59 -9.74
CA LEU A 61 -6.82 -6.13 -10.96
C LEU A 61 -6.93 -5.13 -12.11
N ASP A 62 -8.08 -4.46 -12.24
CA ASP A 62 -8.31 -3.45 -13.26
C ASP A 62 -7.31 -2.28 -13.12
N ALA A 63 -7.01 -1.85 -11.88
CA ALA A 63 -6.02 -0.83 -11.59
C ALA A 63 -4.60 -1.23 -12.02
N VAL A 64 -4.19 -2.46 -11.73
CA VAL A 64 -2.90 -2.99 -12.18
C VAL A 64 -2.86 -3.13 -13.71
N ALA A 65 -3.92 -3.65 -14.32
CA ALA A 65 -4.02 -3.79 -15.77
C ALA A 65 -3.96 -2.42 -16.46
N ARG A 66 -4.66 -1.40 -15.93
CA ARG A 66 -4.61 -0.03 -16.46
C ARG A 66 -3.21 0.57 -16.34
N ALA A 67 -2.56 0.45 -15.19
CA ALA A 67 -1.19 0.90 -15.03
C ALA A 67 -0.24 0.23 -16.04
N THR A 68 -0.34 -1.09 -16.19
CA THR A 68 0.45 -1.84 -17.17
C THR A 68 0.19 -1.38 -18.60
N GLN A 69 -1.07 -1.11 -18.95
CA GLN A 69 -1.43 -0.63 -20.29
C GLN A 69 -0.81 0.74 -20.59
N VAL A 70 -0.74 1.63 -19.59
CA VAL A 70 -0.22 3.00 -19.76
C VAL A 70 1.30 3.04 -19.83
N VAL A 71 2.01 2.25 -18.99
CA VAL A 71 3.46 2.37 -18.85
C VAL A 71 4.24 1.12 -19.26
N GLY A 72 3.56 0.03 -19.59
CA GLY A 72 4.21 -1.21 -20.06
C GLY A 72 5.25 -1.75 -19.08
N ASP A 73 6.40 -2.13 -19.63
CA ASP A 73 7.50 -2.75 -18.88
C ASP A 73 8.20 -1.78 -17.90
N ALA A 74 7.92 -0.48 -17.98
CA ALA A 74 8.44 0.47 -17.01
C ALA A 74 7.77 0.41 -15.64
N LEU A 75 6.67 -0.37 -15.50
CA LEU A 75 5.96 -0.53 -14.25
C LEU A 75 6.77 -1.33 -13.23
N LEU A 76 7.11 -0.72 -12.10
CA LEU A 76 7.73 -1.39 -10.96
C LEU A 76 6.69 -1.86 -9.94
N ALA A 77 5.74 -1.00 -9.59
CA ALA A 77 4.71 -1.37 -8.63
C ALA A 77 3.45 -0.50 -8.77
N VAL A 78 2.36 -1.02 -8.21
CA VAL A 78 1.09 -0.31 -8.00
C VAL A 78 0.71 -0.44 -6.53
N VAL A 79 0.47 0.70 -5.87
CA VAL A 79 0.11 0.74 -4.45
C VAL A 79 -1.10 1.64 -4.26
N ALA A 80 -2.19 1.12 -3.71
CA ALA A 80 -3.32 1.95 -3.29
C ALA A 80 -3.02 2.58 -1.93
N PHE A 81 -3.33 3.86 -1.75
CA PHE A 81 -3.06 4.58 -0.50
C PHE A 81 -4.15 5.61 -0.19
N GLY A 82 -3.88 6.57 0.70
CA GLY A 82 -4.81 7.63 1.03
C GLY A 82 -6.03 7.18 1.84
N SER A 83 -7.14 7.92 1.72
CA SER A 83 -8.36 7.70 2.49
C SER A 83 -8.98 6.32 2.24
N TRP A 84 -8.91 5.82 1.01
CA TRP A 84 -9.40 4.50 0.67
C TRP A 84 -8.66 3.39 1.44
N ALA A 85 -7.34 3.44 1.47
CA ALA A 85 -6.53 2.45 2.17
C ALA A 85 -6.75 2.48 3.70
N ARG A 86 -7.06 3.64 4.25
CA ARG A 86 -7.40 3.84 5.66
C ARG A 86 -8.85 3.51 6.00
N ARG A 87 -9.71 3.25 5.02
CA ARG A 87 -11.17 3.08 5.16
C ARG A 87 -11.88 4.34 5.70
N GLU A 88 -11.40 5.50 5.28
CA GLU A 88 -11.89 6.84 5.69
C GLU A 88 -12.51 7.60 4.53
N MET A 89 -12.96 6.89 3.49
CA MET A 89 -13.57 7.51 2.32
C MET A 89 -14.87 8.22 2.68
N SER A 90 -15.08 9.37 2.04
CA SER A 90 -16.33 10.10 2.02
C SER A 90 -16.95 10.06 0.63
N GLU A 91 -18.20 10.50 0.52
CA GLU A 91 -18.87 10.70 -0.77
C GLU A 91 -18.07 11.71 -1.60
N GLY A 92 -17.66 11.33 -2.80
CA GLY A 92 -16.80 12.13 -3.68
C GLY A 92 -15.29 11.97 -3.47
N SER A 93 -14.85 11.09 -2.56
CA SER A 93 -13.42 10.75 -2.45
C SER A 93 -12.94 9.92 -3.64
N ASP A 94 -11.69 10.15 -4.04
CA ASP A 94 -10.98 9.36 -5.05
C ASP A 94 -10.20 8.22 -4.40
N VAL A 95 -9.83 7.22 -5.19
CA VAL A 95 -8.87 6.18 -4.81
C VAL A 95 -7.49 6.59 -5.28
N ASP A 96 -6.62 6.98 -4.37
CA ASP A 96 -5.24 7.33 -4.68
C ASP A 96 -4.44 6.10 -5.05
N LEU A 97 -3.84 6.10 -6.24
CA LEU A 97 -3.05 5.01 -6.77
C LEU A 97 -1.62 5.46 -7.06
N LEU A 98 -0.65 4.99 -6.29
CA LEU A 98 0.76 5.22 -6.57
C LEU A 98 1.22 4.25 -7.66
N VAL A 99 1.66 4.78 -8.79
CA VAL A 99 2.22 4.02 -9.91
C VAL A 99 3.71 4.29 -9.96
N VAL A 100 4.50 3.29 -9.54
CA VAL A 100 5.95 3.41 -9.41
C VAL A 100 6.61 2.94 -10.70
N LEU A 101 7.46 3.79 -11.27
CA LEU A 101 8.10 3.59 -12.55
C LEU A 101 9.60 3.43 -12.44
N GLU A 102 10.19 2.77 -13.43
CA GLU A 102 11.63 2.79 -13.63
C GLU A 102 12.14 4.22 -13.77
N ARG A 103 13.34 4.47 -13.26
CA ARG A 103 13.93 5.81 -13.17
C ARG A 103 14.09 6.50 -14.52
N GLU A 104 14.39 5.72 -15.53
CA GLU A 104 14.63 6.19 -16.90
C GLU A 104 13.35 6.63 -17.60
N TRP A 105 12.18 6.23 -17.05
CA TRP A 105 10.90 6.57 -17.63
C TRP A 105 10.49 7.99 -17.28
N LYS A 106 10.22 8.80 -18.29
CA LYS A 106 9.86 10.20 -18.10
C LYS A 106 8.42 10.34 -17.58
N ILE A 107 8.27 11.04 -16.47
CA ILE A 107 6.96 11.41 -15.93
C ILE A 107 6.62 12.81 -16.46
N ASP A 108 5.64 12.89 -17.35
CA ASP A 108 5.17 14.14 -17.94
C ASP A 108 3.63 14.16 -18.13
N ARG A 109 3.12 15.27 -18.65
CA ARG A 109 1.68 15.44 -18.88
C ARG A 109 1.08 14.45 -19.89
N GLY A 110 1.89 13.90 -20.78
CA GLY A 110 1.46 12.87 -21.74
C GLY A 110 1.00 11.62 -21.01
N LEU A 111 1.72 11.23 -19.96
CA LEU A 111 1.41 10.07 -19.14
C LEU A 111 0.04 10.18 -18.46
N TYR A 112 -0.25 11.35 -17.86
CA TYR A 112 -1.56 11.61 -17.26
C TYR A 112 -2.68 11.62 -18.30
N ARG A 113 -2.46 12.22 -19.50
CA ARG A 113 -3.44 12.16 -20.59
C ARG A 113 -3.74 10.74 -21.01
N SER A 114 -2.71 9.91 -21.16
CA SER A 114 -2.91 8.48 -21.50
C SER A 114 -3.69 7.74 -20.43
N TRP A 115 -3.55 8.10 -19.16
CA TRP A 115 -4.39 7.57 -18.10
C TRP A 115 -5.86 8.00 -18.26
N ASP A 116 -6.09 9.28 -18.54
CA ASP A 116 -7.43 9.89 -18.64
C ASP A 116 -8.22 9.43 -19.88
N GLU A 117 -7.58 8.84 -20.89
CA GLU A 117 -8.24 8.27 -22.07
C GLU A 117 -9.24 7.15 -21.72
N SER A 118 -9.04 6.45 -20.60
CA SER A 118 -9.95 5.42 -20.09
C SER A 118 -10.05 5.55 -18.58
N PRO A 119 -10.93 6.41 -18.06
CA PRO A 119 -11.12 6.61 -16.64
C PRO A 119 -11.46 5.29 -15.94
N LEU A 120 -10.79 5.04 -14.83
CA LEU A 120 -10.99 3.86 -14.02
C LEU A 120 -11.84 4.20 -12.80
N LEU A 121 -12.82 3.35 -12.51
CA LEU A 121 -13.62 3.43 -11.31
C LEU A 121 -13.34 2.23 -10.40
N TRP A 122 -13.11 2.50 -9.13
CA TRP A 122 -12.99 1.49 -8.09
C TRP A 122 -14.20 1.55 -7.17
N ASN A 123 -15.12 0.60 -7.35
CA ASN A 123 -16.41 0.57 -6.64
C ASN A 123 -17.21 1.89 -6.75
N GLY A 124 -17.15 2.54 -7.91
CA GLY A 124 -17.85 3.80 -8.17
C GLY A 124 -17.05 5.07 -7.87
N HIS A 125 -15.86 4.95 -7.28
CA HIS A 125 -14.97 6.07 -7.00
C HIS A 125 -13.92 6.22 -8.11
N PRO A 126 -13.63 7.43 -8.59
CA PRO A 126 -12.54 7.67 -9.54
C PRO A 126 -11.20 7.19 -8.97
N VAL A 127 -10.33 6.70 -9.85
CA VAL A 127 -8.95 6.33 -9.48
C VAL A 127 -7.99 7.39 -9.98
N GLU A 128 -7.31 8.05 -9.04
CA GLU A 128 -6.33 9.11 -9.30
C GLU A 128 -4.91 8.53 -9.29
N PRO A 129 -4.16 8.56 -10.41
CA PRO A 129 -2.80 8.07 -10.47
C PRO A 129 -1.80 9.11 -9.97
N HIS A 130 -0.86 8.67 -9.15
CA HIS A 130 0.34 9.39 -8.78
C HIS A 130 1.55 8.67 -9.37
N PHE A 131 2.04 9.11 -10.51
CA PHE A 131 3.24 8.54 -11.14
C PHE A 131 4.48 9.05 -10.41
N VAL A 132 5.34 8.12 -9.97
CA VAL A 132 6.54 8.44 -9.20
C VAL A 132 7.70 7.51 -9.56
N HIS A 133 8.91 7.94 -9.24
CA HIS A 133 10.07 7.05 -9.17
C HIS A 133 10.31 6.60 -7.73
N LEU A 134 10.87 5.40 -7.57
CA LEU A 134 11.28 4.93 -6.26
C LEU A 134 12.46 5.80 -5.74
N PRO A 135 12.39 6.31 -4.50
CA PRO A 135 13.49 7.08 -3.92
C PRO A 135 14.77 6.26 -3.81
N GLU A 136 15.91 6.92 -4.04
CA GLU A 136 17.23 6.31 -3.86
C GLU A 136 17.48 5.88 -2.41
N PRO A 137 18.31 4.86 -2.19
CA PRO A 137 18.84 4.57 -0.87
C PRO A 137 19.52 5.81 -0.27
N GLY A 138 19.17 6.16 0.97
CA GLY A 138 19.70 7.36 1.63
C GLY A 138 19.02 8.69 1.26
N GLN A 139 18.12 8.69 0.28
CA GLN A 139 17.29 9.86 0.00
C GLN A 139 16.30 10.09 1.14
N ARG A 140 16.11 11.36 1.48
CA ARG A 140 15.16 11.81 2.50
C ARG A 140 13.75 11.26 2.26
N LEU A 141 13.14 10.72 3.32
CA LEU A 141 11.78 10.20 3.27
C LEU A 141 10.77 11.34 3.16
N SER A 142 10.09 11.45 2.02
CA SER A 142 9.02 12.42 1.83
C SER A 142 7.72 12.01 2.56
N GLY A 143 6.83 12.98 2.81
CA GLY A 143 5.53 12.74 3.42
C GLY A 143 4.70 11.71 2.65
N LEU A 144 4.69 11.76 1.30
CA LEU A 144 4.02 10.79 0.45
C LEU A 144 4.53 9.36 0.71
N TRP A 145 5.85 9.16 0.69
CA TRP A 145 6.42 7.84 0.90
C TRP A 145 6.27 7.34 2.34
N ALA A 146 6.24 8.26 3.32
CA ALA A 146 5.92 7.91 4.71
C ALA A 146 4.47 7.43 4.84
N GLU A 147 3.52 8.11 4.19
CA GLU A 147 2.12 7.69 4.17
C GLU A 147 1.95 6.34 3.48
N VAL A 148 2.53 6.16 2.30
CA VAL A 148 2.50 4.90 1.57
C VAL A 148 3.15 3.77 2.35
N ALA A 149 4.25 4.02 3.07
CA ALA A 149 4.90 3.01 3.91
C ALA A 149 4.00 2.52 5.06
N VAL A 150 3.17 3.39 5.62
CA VAL A 150 2.28 3.06 6.73
C VAL A 150 0.94 2.53 6.23
N ASP A 151 0.26 3.27 5.38
CA ASP A 151 -1.13 3.01 4.99
C ASP A 151 -1.24 2.28 3.65
N GLY A 152 -0.23 2.35 2.77
CA GLY A 152 -0.25 1.79 1.43
C GLY A 152 -0.49 0.27 1.39
N LEU A 153 -1.32 -0.14 0.43
CA LEU A 153 -1.63 -1.53 0.11
C LEU A 153 -1.04 -1.86 -1.26
N VAL A 154 0.01 -2.68 -1.26
CA VAL A 154 0.71 -3.08 -2.49
C VAL A 154 -0.18 -4.02 -3.30
N LEU A 155 -0.57 -3.61 -4.50
CA LEU A 155 -1.39 -4.39 -5.43
C LEU A 155 -0.52 -5.20 -6.40
N PHE A 156 0.57 -4.61 -6.85
CA PHE A 156 1.57 -5.22 -7.72
C PHE A 156 2.96 -4.75 -7.32
N ASP A 157 3.96 -5.61 -7.37
CA ASP A 157 5.35 -5.27 -7.06
C ASP A 157 6.29 -6.22 -7.79
N ARG A 158 6.94 -5.72 -8.82
CA ARG A 158 7.92 -6.47 -9.59
C ARG A 158 9.16 -6.72 -8.73
N ASP A 159 9.51 -7.99 -8.54
CA ASP A 159 10.68 -8.43 -7.77
C ASP A 159 10.74 -7.92 -6.32
N LEU A 160 9.59 -7.52 -5.76
CA LEU A 160 9.47 -6.97 -4.40
C LEU A 160 10.34 -5.73 -4.15
N VAL A 161 10.62 -4.95 -5.20
CA VAL A 161 11.52 -3.78 -5.13
C VAL A 161 10.93 -2.71 -4.22
N VAL A 162 9.65 -2.39 -4.42
CA VAL A 162 8.95 -1.39 -3.63
C VAL A 162 8.66 -1.90 -2.22
N SER A 163 8.24 -3.16 -2.05
CA SER A 163 8.00 -3.75 -0.73
C SER A 163 9.22 -3.70 0.18
N ARG A 164 10.41 -4.00 -0.35
CA ARG A 164 11.68 -3.87 0.39
C ARG A 164 11.93 -2.42 0.80
N ARG A 165 11.77 -1.48 -0.13
CA ARG A 165 11.98 -0.06 0.17
C ARG A 165 10.98 0.48 1.19
N LEU A 166 9.71 0.06 1.12
CA LEU A 166 8.71 0.40 2.14
C LEU A 166 9.06 -0.19 3.52
N ALA A 167 9.72 -1.34 3.58
CA ALA A 167 10.22 -1.89 4.84
C ALA A 167 11.32 -1.01 5.45
N ASP A 168 12.26 -0.50 4.63
CA ASP A 168 13.28 0.45 5.07
C ASP A 168 12.64 1.73 5.62
N PHE A 169 11.67 2.32 4.90
CA PHE A 169 10.93 3.51 5.34
C PHE A 169 10.21 3.30 6.67
N ARG A 170 9.57 2.12 6.85
CA ARG A 170 8.99 1.77 8.15
C ARG A 170 10.03 1.70 9.26
N GLY A 171 11.24 1.24 8.96
CA GLY A 171 12.37 1.27 9.88
C GLY A 171 12.76 2.70 10.30
N GLU A 172 12.77 3.64 9.36
CA GLU A 172 13.05 5.05 9.62
C GLU A 172 11.97 5.71 10.49
N ILE A 173 10.70 5.43 10.19
CA ILE A 173 9.56 5.88 10.99
C ILE A 173 9.62 5.29 12.40
N ALA A 174 9.90 4.00 12.53
CA ALA A 174 10.02 3.31 13.81
C ALA A 174 11.19 3.85 14.66
N ALA A 175 12.28 4.28 14.02
CA ALA A 175 13.41 4.95 14.67
C ALA A 175 13.09 6.41 15.08
N GLY A 176 11.91 6.92 14.73
CA GLY A 176 11.46 8.27 15.11
C GLY A 176 12.08 9.39 14.27
N ARG A 177 12.74 9.08 13.15
CA ARG A 177 13.30 10.08 12.23
C ARG A 177 12.22 10.89 11.54
N VAL A 178 11.05 10.28 11.32
CA VAL A 178 9.86 10.93 10.76
C VAL A 178 8.67 10.62 11.66
N ARG A 179 7.84 11.61 11.95
CA ARG A 179 6.65 11.48 12.80
C ARG A 179 5.41 12.00 12.08
N ARG A 180 4.28 11.37 12.33
CA ARG A 180 2.98 11.84 11.86
C ARG A 180 2.46 12.91 12.83
N GLY A 181 2.19 14.10 12.31
CA GLY A 181 1.49 15.20 12.99
C GLY A 181 0.05 15.33 12.50
N HIS A 182 -0.76 16.07 13.24
CA HIS A 182 -2.13 16.42 12.86
C HIS A 182 -2.32 17.92 13.04
N ALA A 183 -2.80 18.60 12.02
CA ALA A 183 -3.21 20.00 12.09
C ALA A 183 -4.42 20.22 11.18
N HIS A 184 -5.38 21.01 11.66
CA HIS A 184 -6.60 21.35 10.91
C HIS A 184 -7.37 20.14 10.36
N GLY A 185 -7.37 19.00 11.09
CA GLY A 185 -8.05 17.79 10.67
C GLY A 185 -7.30 16.97 9.61
N GLN A 186 -6.11 17.40 9.19
CA GLN A 186 -5.27 16.67 8.24
C GLN A 186 -4.01 16.11 8.90
N SER A 187 -3.63 14.90 8.48
CA SER A 187 -2.37 14.28 8.87
C SER A 187 -1.24 14.77 7.97
N TYR A 188 -0.09 15.06 8.54
CA TYR A 188 1.13 15.41 7.79
C TYR A 188 2.34 14.74 8.44
N TRP A 189 3.43 14.63 7.69
CA TRP A 189 4.66 14.01 8.16
C TRP A 189 5.72 15.07 8.41
N VAL A 190 6.37 14.99 9.57
CA VAL A 190 7.44 15.92 9.99
C VAL A 190 8.68 15.11 10.30
N GLU A 191 9.81 15.57 9.81
CA GLU A 191 11.09 15.07 10.28
C GLU A 191 11.40 15.60 11.69
N LYS A 192 12.07 14.76 12.44
CA LYS A 192 12.71 15.21 13.65
C LYS A 192 13.97 15.98 13.23
N THR A 193 13.94 17.31 13.34
CA THR A 193 15.15 18.11 13.31
C THR A 193 15.99 17.63 14.51
N GLU A 194 17.22 17.17 14.27
CA GLU A 194 18.17 17.00 15.36
C GLU A 194 18.44 18.43 15.87
N ASP A 195 17.86 18.76 17.02
CA ASP A 195 18.28 19.96 17.76
C ASP A 195 19.75 19.77 18.09
N ALA A 196 20.59 20.68 17.56
CA ALA A 196 22.01 20.77 17.79
C ALA A 196 22.34 21.05 19.27
#